data_5f42554ef3db7daf384f71a3569005bc
#
_entry.id   5f42554ef3db7daf384f71a3569005bc
#
_cell.length_a   1.000
_cell.length_b   1.000
_cell.length_c   1.000
_cell.angle_alpha   90.00
_cell.angle_beta   90.00
_cell.angle_gamma   90.00
#
_symmetry.space_group_name_H-M   'P 1'
#
loop_
_entity.id
_entity.type
_entity.pdbx_description
1 polymer ?
#
loop_
_entity_poly.entity_id
_entity_poly.type
_entity_poly.pdbx_seq_one_letter_code
_entity_poly.pdbx_strand_id
1 'polypeptide(L)'
;MEFNFENLDEQTRSAMLTEVKTDIDRKTIYYSKRFTKYGRIKYLALLLDAVKSGNEQTLAKSIKLNYCFVETEKREGKNGIIQANIPEDANHVFAESEFNRFYVRALAKIAIVMNRSLTIYRAKQSKTPRPESEIQIGKKIDSVNLLYDLRNNVGVYTALGLPAGPNSGLSVRLGW
;
A
#
# COMPACT_ATOMS: atom_id res chain seq x y z
N MET A 1 0.07 -15.82 -1.62
CA MET A 1 0.87 -15.55 -0.41
C MET A 1 0.41 -14.21 0.13
N GLU A 2 0.19 -14.11 1.43
CA GLU A 2 -0.29 -12.93 2.13
C GLU A 2 0.88 -12.17 2.76
N PHE A 3 0.67 -10.91 3.10
CA PHE A 3 1.62 -10.14 3.88
C PHE A 3 1.63 -10.63 5.34
N ASN A 4 2.80 -10.78 5.92
CA ASN A 4 2.99 -10.97 7.35
C ASN A 4 3.36 -9.62 7.97
N PHE A 5 2.37 -8.87 8.46
CA PHE A 5 2.57 -7.59 9.12
C PHE A 5 2.91 -7.80 10.60
N GLU A 6 4.18 -7.82 10.95
CA GLU A 6 4.68 -8.17 12.29
C GLU A 6 4.17 -7.28 13.43
N ASN A 7 3.76 -6.03 13.13
CA ASN A 7 3.30 -5.06 14.12
C ASN A 7 1.86 -4.58 13.87
N LEU A 8 0.99 -5.39 13.28
CA LEU A 8 -0.40 -5.01 12.99
C LEU A 8 -1.30 -5.23 14.21
N ASP A 9 -0.98 -4.57 15.30
CA ASP A 9 -1.72 -4.54 16.54
C ASP A 9 -2.75 -3.39 16.58
N GLU A 10 -3.47 -3.24 17.69
CA GLU A 10 -4.51 -2.21 17.89
C GLU A 10 -3.93 -0.80 17.82
N GLN A 11 -2.73 -0.57 18.38
CA GLN A 11 -2.06 0.72 18.32
C GLN A 11 -1.72 1.10 16.87
N THR A 12 -1.18 0.17 16.12
CA THR A 12 -0.84 0.37 14.70
C THR A 12 -2.08 0.62 13.88
N ARG A 13 -3.17 -0.13 14.08
CA ARG A 13 -4.45 0.10 13.40
C ARG A 13 -5.04 1.47 13.70
N SER A 14 -4.98 1.93 14.94
CA SER A 14 -5.40 3.28 15.34
C SER A 14 -4.59 4.36 14.62
N ALA A 15 -3.28 4.18 14.53
CA ALA A 15 -2.40 5.08 13.79
C ALA A 15 -2.68 5.05 12.27
N MET A 16 -2.93 3.87 11.68
CA MET A 16 -3.36 3.73 10.28
C MET A 16 -4.66 4.48 10.01
N LEU A 17 -5.67 4.31 10.86
CA LEU A 17 -6.95 5.03 10.74
C LEU A 17 -6.76 6.55 10.77
N THR A 18 -5.85 7.03 11.62
CA THR A 18 -5.50 8.45 11.69
C THR A 18 -4.88 8.93 10.38
N GLU A 19 -3.97 8.15 9.78
CA GLU A 19 -3.34 8.49 8.49
C GLU A 19 -4.35 8.49 7.34
N VAL A 20 -5.26 7.51 7.28
CA VAL A 20 -6.33 7.48 6.27
C VAL A 20 -7.25 8.70 6.41
N LYS A 21 -7.69 9.03 7.63
CA LYS A 21 -8.52 10.22 7.88
C LYS A 21 -7.81 11.51 7.47
N THR A 22 -6.52 11.63 7.79
CA THR A 22 -5.69 12.77 7.37
C THR A 22 -5.68 12.93 5.85
N ASP A 23 -5.55 11.82 5.11
CA ASP A 23 -5.56 11.87 3.63
C ASP A 23 -6.96 12.19 3.08
N ILE A 24 -8.03 11.76 3.74
CA ILE A 24 -9.40 12.13 3.37
C ILE A 24 -9.60 13.65 3.53
N ASP A 25 -9.24 14.20 4.70
CA ASP A 25 -9.39 15.62 5.02
C ASP A 25 -8.56 16.52 4.08
N ARG A 26 -7.36 16.06 3.73
CA ARG A 26 -6.45 16.74 2.80
C ARG A 26 -6.76 16.48 1.33
N LYS A 27 -7.70 15.59 1.01
CA LYS A 27 -8.02 15.15 -0.37
C LYS A 27 -6.82 14.57 -1.10
N THR A 28 -5.96 13.85 -0.39
CA THR A 28 -4.73 13.21 -0.90
C THR A 28 -4.84 11.70 -1.03
N ILE A 29 -6.03 11.12 -0.83
CA ILE A 29 -6.27 9.69 -1.07
C ILE A 29 -5.91 9.33 -2.51
N TYR A 30 -5.10 8.29 -2.66
CA TYR A 30 -4.75 7.78 -3.98
C TYR A 30 -5.87 6.92 -4.58
N TYR A 31 -6.22 7.24 -5.81
CA TYR A 31 -7.15 6.45 -6.62
C TYR A 31 -6.45 5.96 -7.88
N SER A 32 -6.40 4.64 -8.07
CA SER A 32 -5.96 4.06 -9.32
C SER A 32 -6.77 4.59 -10.51
N LYS A 33 -6.14 4.71 -11.67
CA LYS A 33 -6.81 5.04 -12.94
C LYS A 33 -7.91 4.02 -13.29
N ARG A 34 -7.83 2.83 -12.73
CA ARG A 34 -8.78 1.71 -12.94
C ARG A 34 -10.07 1.86 -12.15
N PHE A 35 -10.18 2.78 -11.21
CA PHE A 35 -11.42 2.97 -10.47
C PHE A 35 -12.54 3.49 -11.38
N THR A 36 -13.72 2.85 -11.29
CA THR A 36 -14.98 3.43 -11.76
C THR A 36 -15.37 4.63 -10.91
N LYS A 37 -16.31 5.48 -11.39
CA LYS A 37 -16.87 6.55 -10.55
C LYS A 37 -17.50 6.00 -9.27
N TYR A 38 -18.24 4.92 -9.39
CA TYR A 38 -18.84 4.22 -8.25
C TYR A 38 -17.78 3.64 -7.29
N GLY A 39 -16.75 3.00 -7.86
CA GLY A 39 -15.65 2.43 -7.08
C GLY A 39 -14.91 3.48 -6.25
N ARG A 40 -14.70 4.69 -6.77
CA ARG A 40 -14.09 5.80 -6.01
C ARG A 40 -14.92 6.18 -4.77
N ILE A 41 -16.25 6.19 -4.90
CA ILE A 41 -17.15 6.50 -3.78
C ILE A 41 -17.10 5.40 -2.72
N LYS A 42 -17.09 4.14 -3.14
CA LYS A 42 -17.07 2.98 -2.23
C LYS A 42 -15.72 2.77 -1.54
N TYR A 43 -14.63 3.06 -2.23
CA TYR A 43 -13.27 2.72 -1.79
C TYR A 43 -12.94 3.24 -0.40
N LEU A 44 -13.36 4.46 -0.05
CA LEU A 44 -13.04 5.05 1.26
C LEU A 44 -13.57 4.22 2.42
N ALA A 45 -14.84 3.76 2.32
CA ALA A 45 -15.43 2.89 3.34
C ALA A 45 -14.70 1.54 3.40
N LEU A 46 -14.43 0.94 2.24
CA LEU A 46 -13.71 -0.35 2.16
C LEU A 46 -12.30 -0.27 2.74
N LEU A 47 -11.58 0.83 2.50
CA LEU A 47 -10.25 1.07 3.07
C LEU A 47 -10.32 1.23 4.59
N LEU A 48 -11.26 2.02 5.09
CA LEU A 48 -11.45 2.21 6.54
C LEU A 48 -11.80 0.90 7.26
N ASP A 49 -12.68 0.08 6.68
CA ASP A 49 -13.05 -1.22 7.23
C ASP A 49 -11.84 -2.18 7.27
N ALA A 50 -11.09 -2.25 6.17
CA ALA A 50 -9.90 -3.09 6.09
C ALA A 50 -8.82 -2.68 7.11
N VAL A 51 -8.58 -1.38 7.27
CA VAL A 51 -7.62 -0.86 8.25
C VAL A 51 -8.08 -1.11 9.68
N LYS A 52 -9.38 -0.97 9.97
CA LYS A 52 -9.94 -1.16 11.30
C LYS A 52 -9.84 -2.61 11.78
N SER A 53 -10.23 -3.57 10.94
CA SER A 53 -10.40 -4.96 11.38
C SER A 53 -10.01 -6.03 10.36
N GLY A 54 -9.61 -5.63 9.15
CA GLY A 54 -9.23 -6.53 8.07
C GLY A 54 -7.72 -6.52 7.78
N ASN A 55 -7.41 -6.75 6.52
CA ASN A 55 -6.06 -6.72 5.96
C ASN A 55 -6.12 -6.40 4.45
N GLU A 56 -4.98 -6.48 3.76
CA GLU A 56 -4.89 -6.26 2.32
C GLU A 56 -5.75 -7.24 1.50
N GLN A 57 -5.94 -8.48 1.99
CA GLN A 57 -6.75 -9.48 1.29
C GLN A 57 -8.25 -9.15 1.39
N THR A 58 -8.70 -8.74 2.59
CA THR A 58 -10.10 -8.30 2.76
C THR A 58 -10.38 -7.07 1.92
N LEU A 59 -9.44 -6.12 1.82
CA LEU A 59 -9.55 -4.96 0.96
C LEU A 59 -9.64 -5.35 -0.52
N ALA A 60 -8.75 -6.24 -0.99
CA ALA A 60 -8.75 -6.72 -2.36
C ALA A 60 -10.06 -7.40 -2.73
N LYS A 61 -10.55 -8.29 -1.86
CA LYS A 61 -11.83 -8.99 -2.04
C LYS A 61 -12.99 -8.00 -2.11
N SER A 62 -13.01 -7.02 -1.21
CA SER A 62 -14.07 -6.01 -1.17
C SER A 62 -14.08 -5.11 -2.41
N ILE A 63 -12.89 -4.69 -2.91
CA ILE A 63 -12.76 -3.95 -4.17
C ILE A 63 -13.34 -4.75 -5.34
N LYS A 64 -13.04 -6.06 -5.42
CA LYS A 64 -13.54 -6.94 -6.47
C LYS A 64 -15.05 -7.12 -6.38
N LEU A 65 -15.58 -7.47 -5.22
CA LEU A 65 -17.00 -7.73 -4.99
C LEU A 65 -17.88 -6.49 -5.21
N ASN A 66 -17.35 -5.31 -5.00
CA ASN A 66 -18.07 -4.05 -5.26
C ASN A 66 -17.82 -3.49 -6.66
N TYR A 67 -17.21 -4.23 -7.59
CA TYR A 67 -16.95 -3.79 -8.97
C TYR A 67 -16.30 -2.40 -9.02
N CYS A 68 -15.32 -2.17 -8.13
CA CYS A 68 -14.69 -0.86 -8.01
C CYS A 68 -13.83 -0.51 -9.22
N PHE A 69 -13.30 -1.50 -9.94
CA PHE A 69 -12.45 -1.31 -11.12
C PHE A 69 -13.20 -1.50 -12.42
N VAL A 70 -12.75 -0.82 -13.46
CA VAL A 70 -13.17 -1.06 -14.86
C VAL A 70 -12.70 -2.45 -15.30
N GLU A 71 -13.39 -3.04 -16.27
CA GLU A 71 -12.99 -4.35 -16.81
C GLU A 71 -11.84 -4.25 -17.81
N THR A 72 -11.77 -3.13 -18.54
CA THR A 72 -10.80 -2.93 -19.61
C THR A 72 -10.13 -1.57 -19.50
N GLU A 73 -8.91 -1.47 -20.04
CA GLU A 73 -8.15 -0.22 -20.13
C GLU A 73 -7.49 -0.08 -21.51
N LYS A 74 -7.23 1.16 -21.93
CA LYS A 74 -6.46 1.43 -23.14
C LYS A 74 -4.97 1.19 -22.85
N ARG A 75 -4.30 0.45 -23.73
CA ARG A 75 -2.85 0.19 -23.68
C ARG A 75 -2.22 0.43 -25.05
N GLU A 76 -0.94 0.81 -25.05
CA GLU A 76 -0.13 0.84 -26.24
C GLU A 76 0.18 -0.59 -26.71
N GLY A 77 -0.17 -0.93 -27.92
CA GLY A 77 0.17 -2.17 -28.61
C GLY A 77 1.13 -1.91 -29.78
N LYS A 78 1.60 -2.98 -30.42
CA LYS A 78 2.52 -2.86 -31.57
C LYS A 78 2.00 -2.00 -32.72
N ASN A 79 0.68 -1.96 -32.93
CA ASN A 79 0.02 -1.29 -34.05
C ASN A 79 -0.89 -0.13 -33.58
N GLY A 80 -0.62 0.46 -32.42
CA GLY A 80 -1.41 1.56 -31.89
C GLY A 80 -2.12 1.21 -30.56
N ILE A 81 -3.09 2.03 -30.18
CA ILE A 81 -3.82 1.88 -28.91
C ILE A 81 -4.82 0.73 -29.05
N ILE A 82 -4.77 -0.23 -28.12
CA ILE A 82 -5.70 -1.34 -28.01
C ILE A 82 -6.52 -1.25 -26.73
N GLN A 83 -7.73 -1.82 -26.76
CA GLN A 83 -8.53 -2.08 -25.57
C GLN A 83 -8.14 -3.45 -25.00
N ALA A 84 -7.69 -3.51 -23.75
CA ALA A 84 -7.25 -4.75 -23.12
C ALA A 84 -7.91 -4.93 -21.75
N ASN A 85 -8.17 -6.18 -21.36
CA ASN A 85 -8.64 -6.47 -20.01
C ASN A 85 -7.59 -6.01 -18.98
N ILE A 86 -8.05 -5.52 -17.83
CA ILE A 86 -7.13 -5.27 -16.70
C ILE A 86 -6.59 -6.61 -16.19
N PRO A 87 -5.39 -6.64 -15.56
CA PRO A 87 -4.88 -7.84 -14.92
C PRO A 87 -5.88 -8.41 -13.90
N GLU A 88 -6.00 -9.73 -13.85
CA GLU A 88 -6.92 -10.40 -12.92
C GLU A 88 -6.60 -10.11 -11.45
N ASP A 89 -5.34 -9.85 -11.14
CA ASP A 89 -4.82 -9.55 -9.82
C ASP A 89 -4.75 -8.03 -9.51
N ALA A 90 -5.29 -7.17 -10.40
CA ALA A 90 -5.19 -5.71 -10.26
C ALA A 90 -5.72 -5.18 -8.91
N ASN A 91 -6.80 -5.78 -8.40
CA ASN A 91 -7.38 -5.46 -7.10
C ASN A 91 -6.45 -5.87 -5.96
N HIS A 92 -5.77 -7.02 -6.06
CA HIS A 92 -4.80 -7.48 -5.06
C HIS A 92 -3.56 -6.58 -5.03
N VAL A 93 -2.97 -6.32 -6.20
CA VAL A 93 -1.80 -5.44 -6.31
C VAL A 93 -2.08 -4.05 -5.75
N PHE A 94 -3.24 -3.50 -6.03
CA PHE A 94 -3.64 -2.20 -5.50
C PHE A 94 -3.84 -2.24 -3.97
N ALA A 95 -4.60 -3.22 -3.48
CA ALA A 95 -4.90 -3.33 -2.05
C ALA A 95 -3.65 -3.57 -1.21
N GLU A 96 -2.75 -4.44 -1.66
CA GLU A 96 -1.46 -4.69 -1.04
C GLU A 96 -0.61 -3.41 -0.95
N SER A 97 -0.55 -2.66 -2.03
CA SER A 97 0.23 -1.41 -2.07
C SER A 97 -0.33 -0.37 -1.10
N GLU A 98 -1.64 -0.14 -1.12
CA GLU A 98 -2.26 0.89 -0.28
C GLU A 98 -2.31 0.50 1.19
N PHE A 99 -2.66 -0.75 1.50
CA PHE A 99 -2.66 -1.22 2.90
C PHE A 99 -1.26 -1.15 3.51
N ASN A 100 -0.26 -1.66 2.80
CA ASN A 100 1.14 -1.60 3.25
C ASN A 100 1.62 -0.14 3.40
N ARG A 101 1.24 0.77 2.51
CA ARG A 101 1.58 2.20 2.64
C ARG A 101 1.06 2.79 3.95
N PHE A 102 -0.21 2.58 4.29
CA PHE A 102 -0.78 3.10 5.53
C PHE A 102 -0.18 2.41 6.77
N TYR A 103 0.12 1.12 6.68
CA TYR A 103 0.83 0.38 7.72
C TYR A 103 2.23 0.96 7.98
N VAL A 104 3.02 1.18 6.92
CA VAL A 104 4.36 1.77 7.04
C VAL A 104 4.31 3.20 7.61
N ARG A 105 3.36 4.02 7.17
CA ARG A 105 3.14 5.39 7.71
C ARG A 105 2.80 5.35 9.20
N ALA A 106 1.92 4.43 9.60
CA ALA A 106 1.56 4.25 11.01
C ALA A 106 2.77 3.88 11.87
N LEU A 107 3.56 2.91 11.42
CA LEU A 107 4.77 2.51 12.13
C LEU A 107 5.82 3.64 12.18
N ALA A 108 5.94 4.43 11.11
CA ALA A 108 6.85 5.59 11.11
C ALA A 108 6.44 6.62 12.19
N LYS A 109 5.14 6.91 12.33
CA LYS A 109 4.64 7.76 13.43
C LYS A 109 4.94 7.19 14.80
N ILE A 110 4.66 5.92 15.00
CA ILE A 110 4.91 5.24 16.29
C ILE A 110 6.41 5.27 16.60
N ALA A 111 7.25 4.95 15.62
CA ALA A 111 8.71 4.96 15.77
C ALA A 111 9.25 6.35 16.15
N ILE A 112 8.73 7.42 15.53
CA ILE A 112 9.08 8.81 15.87
C ILE A 112 8.74 9.12 17.35
N VAL A 113 7.51 8.79 17.78
CA VAL A 113 7.04 9.06 19.14
C VAL A 113 7.83 8.25 20.17
N MET A 114 8.13 7.00 19.86
CA MET A 114 8.86 6.08 20.74
C MET A 114 10.39 6.22 20.66
N ASN A 115 10.91 7.10 19.80
CA ASN A 115 12.33 7.21 19.48
C ASN A 115 12.98 5.85 19.12
N ARG A 116 12.30 5.07 18.26
CA ARG A 116 12.73 3.75 17.80
C ARG A 116 13.10 3.78 16.33
N SER A 117 13.92 2.84 15.89
CA SER A 117 14.24 2.66 14.48
C SER A 117 13.21 1.77 13.79
N LEU A 118 13.07 1.93 12.47
CA LEU A 118 12.38 0.98 11.60
C LEU A 118 13.40 0.12 10.87
N THR A 119 13.10 -1.18 10.76
CA THR A 119 13.90 -2.13 10.00
C THR A 119 13.10 -2.66 8.83
N ILE A 120 13.70 -2.67 7.64
CA ILE A 120 13.09 -3.19 6.42
C ILE A 120 13.11 -4.72 6.46
N TYR A 121 11.99 -5.35 6.13
CA TYR A 121 11.91 -6.81 6.04
C TYR A 121 11.02 -7.24 4.86
N ARG A 122 11.10 -8.51 4.51
CA ARG A 122 10.25 -9.10 3.50
C ARG A 122 8.96 -9.63 4.15
N ALA A 123 7.91 -8.83 4.08
CA ALA A 123 6.61 -9.16 4.63
C ALA A 123 5.84 -10.17 3.77
N LYS A 124 6.08 -10.19 2.46
CA LYS A 124 5.46 -11.12 1.51
C LYS A 124 6.54 -11.73 0.61
N GLN A 125 6.55 -13.06 0.49
CA GLN A 125 7.47 -13.75 -0.41
C GLN A 125 7.17 -13.38 -1.87
N SER A 126 8.21 -13.13 -2.64
CA SER A 126 8.15 -12.92 -4.08
C SER A 126 8.71 -14.14 -4.81
N LYS A 127 8.05 -14.56 -5.90
CA LYS A 127 8.56 -15.66 -6.74
C LYS A 127 9.87 -15.28 -7.46
N THR A 128 9.98 -14.01 -7.82
CA THR A 128 11.15 -13.44 -8.51
C THR A 128 11.54 -12.14 -7.81
N PRO A 129 12.25 -12.22 -6.67
CA PRO A 129 12.67 -11.04 -5.94
C PRO A 129 13.67 -10.22 -6.79
N ARG A 130 13.52 -8.90 -6.76
CA ARG A 130 14.44 -8.00 -7.46
C ARG A 130 15.71 -7.81 -6.61
N PRO A 131 16.92 -7.83 -7.20
CA PRO A 131 18.16 -7.60 -6.46
C PRO A 131 18.13 -6.32 -5.62
N GLU A 132 17.56 -5.24 -6.14
CA GLU A 132 17.43 -3.95 -5.45
C GLU A 132 16.57 -4.05 -4.18
N SER A 133 15.59 -4.96 -4.16
CA SER A 133 14.76 -5.22 -2.98
C SER A 133 15.49 -6.08 -1.96
N GLU A 134 16.24 -7.09 -2.40
CA GLU A 134 17.01 -7.96 -1.51
C GLU A 134 18.04 -7.18 -0.68
N ILE A 135 18.78 -6.27 -1.30
CA ILE A 135 19.81 -5.46 -0.62
C ILE A 135 19.24 -4.47 0.41
N GLN A 136 17.92 -4.25 0.44
CA GLN A 136 17.28 -3.38 1.44
C GLN A 136 16.92 -4.13 2.73
N ILE A 137 16.75 -5.45 2.65
CA ILE A 137 16.32 -6.25 3.80
C ILE A 137 17.35 -6.14 4.95
N GLY A 138 16.85 -5.91 6.16
CA GLY A 138 17.64 -5.74 7.37
C GLY A 138 18.20 -4.32 7.59
N LYS A 139 18.10 -3.42 6.60
CA LYS A 139 18.54 -2.04 6.79
C LYS A 139 17.57 -1.27 7.69
N LYS A 140 18.14 -0.38 8.49
CA LYS A 140 17.39 0.64 9.23
C LYS A 140 17.03 1.80 8.29
N ILE A 141 15.83 2.35 8.46
CA ILE A 141 15.38 3.51 7.71
C ILE A 141 14.93 4.61 8.67
N ASP A 142 15.24 5.85 8.31
CA ASP A 142 14.81 7.02 9.07
C ASP A 142 13.30 7.21 8.97
N SER A 143 12.64 7.22 10.14
CA SER A 143 11.18 7.24 10.24
C SER A 143 10.57 8.58 9.80
N VAL A 144 11.29 9.70 10.03
CA VAL A 144 10.80 11.04 9.67
C VAL A 144 10.80 11.20 8.15
N ASN A 145 11.92 10.87 7.51
CA ASN A 145 12.07 10.95 6.07
C ASN A 145 11.11 9.99 5.36
N LEU A 146 10.94 8.78 5.89
CA LEU A 146 10.01 7.79 5.33
C LEU A 146 8.56 8.27 5.42
N LEU A 147 8.13 8.81 6.55
CA LEU A 147 6.78 9.35 6.71
C LEU A 147 6.53 10.54 5.78
N TYR A 148 7.50 11.44 5.66
CA TYR A 148 7.44 12.57 4.74
C TYR A 148 7.31 12.10 3.29
N ASP A 149 8.16 11.16 2.87
CA ASP A 149 8.12 10.59 1.52
C ASP A 149 6.77 9.98 1.18
N LEU A 150 6.25 9.10 2.05
CA LEU A 150 4.98 8.39 1.82
C LEU A 150 3.75 9.29 1.83
N ARG A 151 3.81 10.46 2.47
CA ARG A 151 2.73 11.45 2.45
C ARG A 151 2.76 12.35 1.21
N ASN A 152 3.94 12.61 0.65
CA ASN A 152 4.12 13.54 -0.47
C ASN A 152 4.20 12.81 -1.82
N ASN A 153 4.67 11.57 -1.83
CA ASN A 153 4.76 10.75 -3.04
C ASN A 153 3.66 9.68 -3.02
N VAL A 154 2.44 10.09 -3.31
CA VAL A 154 1.25 9.23 -3.33
C VAL A 154 1.23 8.41 -4.62
N GLY A 155 0.97 7.12 -4.55
CA GLY A 155 0.94 6.22 -5.70
C GLY A 155 2.01 5.12 -5.61
N VAL A 156 2.45 4.61 -6.75
CA VAL A 156 3.30 3.41 -6.83
C VAL A 156 4.77 3.68 -6.50
N TYR A 157 5.26 4.89 -6.81
CA TYR A 157 6.67 5.23 -6.67
C TYR A 157 6.88 6.24 -5.54
N THR A 158 7.70 5.86 -4.57
CA THR A 158 8.16 6.73 -3.49
C THR A 158 9.62 7.12 -3.72
N ALA A 159 10.05 8.28 -3.23
CA ALA A 159 11.42 8.76 -3.43
C ALA A 159 12.44 7.86 -2.73
N LEU A 160 12.08 7.30 -1.57
CA LEU A 160 12.93 6.36 -0.81
C LEU A 160 12.78 4.89 -1.27
N GLY A 161 11.92 4.63 -2.26
CA GLY A 161 11.71 3.28 -2.77
C GLY A 161 11.07 2.29 -1.78
N LEU A 162 10.36 2.78 -0.76
CA LEU A 162 9.59 1.95 0.16
C LEU A 162 8.15 2.49 0.33
N PRO A 163 7.16 1.60 0.18
CA PRO A 163 7.31 0.24 -0.36
C PRO A 163 7.85 0.27 -1.79
N ALA A 164 8.71 -0.66 -2.11
CA ALA A 164 9.46 -0.71 -3.38
C ALA A 164 8.59 -1.12 -4.59
N GLY A 165 7.45 -0.48 -4.74
CA GLY A 165 6.48 -0.76 -5.80
C GLY A 165 5.69 -2.07 -5.60
N PRO A 166 4.70 -2.34 -6.48
CA PRO A 166 3.88 -3.52 -6.40
C PRO A 166 4.74 -4.79 -6.52
N ASN A 167 4.38 -5.81 -5.76
CA ASN A 167 5.02 -7.12 -5.76
C ASN A 167 6.44 -7.20 -5.17
N SER A 168 6.99 -6.13 -4.59
CA SER A 168 8.27 -6.23 -3.87
C SER A 168 8.18 -7.07 -2.62
N GLY A 169 7.01 -7.07 -1.96
CA GLY A 169 6.80 -7.73 -0.69
C GLY A 169 7.55 -7.11 0.49
N LEU A 170 8.19 -5.95 0.29
CA LEU A 170 8.90 -5.25 1.36
C LEU A 170 7.94 -4.45 2.24
N SER A 171 8.22 -4.43 3.53
CA SER A 171 7.57 -3.60 4.54
C SER A 171 8.59 -3.23 5.62
N VAL A 172 8.12 -2.59 6.69
CA VAL A 172 8.96 -2.25 7.84
C VAL A 172 8.37 -2.82 9.14
N ARG A 173 9.25 -3.02 10.12
CA ARG A 173 8.89 -3.38 11.48
C ARG A 173 9.60 -2.47 12.49
N LEU A 174 9.06 -2.35 13.69
CA LEU A 174 9.70 -1.64 14.77
C LEU A 174 10.99 -2.38 15.17
N GLY A 175 12.12 -1.66 15.15
CA GLY A 175 13.38 -2.16 15.69
C GLY A 175 13.37 -2.13 17.22
N TRP A 176 14.18 -2.97 17.84
CA TRP A 176 14.47 -2.95 19.28
C TRP A 176 15.50 -1.89 19.61
#